data_eb7818515389071e8721376f5b0e1636
#
_entry.id   eb7818515389071e8721376f5b0e1636
#
_cell.length_a   1.000
_cell.length_b   1.000
_cell.length_c   1.000
_cell.angle_alpha   90.00
_cell.angle_beta   90.00
_cell.angle_gamma   90.00
#
_symmetry.space_group_name_H-M   'P 1'
#
loop_
_entity.id
_entity.type
_entity.pdbx_description
1 polymer ?
#
loop_
_entity_poly.entity_id
_entity_poly.type
_entity_poly.pdbx_seq_one_letter_code
_entity_poly.pdbx_strand_id
1 'polypeptide(L)'
;MSEELKDVAAGPLDGEAGHPELAHLRAKIEKGGAARYHEAAAAQGKLFARDRIALLVDEGSFTEDGAFANVLADGLPADGVVTGTATLDGRPVALMANDSTVKAGSWGARTVEKIIRIIEKAYTSGIPMIYLVDSAGARITDQVEMFPGRRGAGKIFHTQVRASGSIPQVCALFGPSAAGGAYIPAFCDFVAMVNGNASMYLGSPRMVEMVVREQTTLEEMGGARMHCTVSGCGHYLAESEQDAITAVRRYLSYLPGSWRGAPPAGDPRDPVPADLRALVPVSERQAFDMRRYVRGIVDADSLFEIHALWARELVVGFARLDGQVIGVVANNPMFKGGVLFVDSADKATRFIQLCDAFNVPLLFLADVPGFMVGTAVEKQGIIRHGAKMISAVAEATVPKICVVVRKAYGAGLYAMAGPGFEPDATLALPTAKIAVMGAEAAVNAVYYNKLAAIADPAEREQETERLRAAYDADIDVLRLAGELVVDDIVQPEGLRAELIRRYAAARGKDRSFSRRRHGVTPV
;
A
#
# COMPACT_ATOMS: atom_id res chain seq x y z
N MET A 1 46.83 4.92 19.81
CA MET A 1 47.12 4.31 18.52
C MET A 1 48.31 3.44 18.76
N SER A 2 48.03 2.16 19.03
CA SER A 2 49.04 1.19 19.46
C SER A 2 49.92 0.76 18.25
N GLU A 3 51.16 0.43 18.52
CA GLU A 3 52.18 0.02 17.56
C GLU A 3 51.81 -1.20 16.71
N GLU A 4 50.76 -1.93 17.02
CA GLU A 4 50.27 -3.11 16.29
C GLU A 4 49.60 -2.77 14.92
N LEU A 5 49.30 -1.52 14.64
CA LEU A 5 48.74 -1.12 13.34
C LEU A 5 49.76 -0.77 12.27
N LYS A 6 51.08 -0.82 12.58
CA LYS A 6 52.14 -0.47 11.63
C LYS A 6 52.65 -1.64 10.81
N ASP A 7 52.38 -2.88 11.20
CA ASP A 7 52.90 -4.07 10.51
C ASP A 7 51.95 -4.72 9.50
N VAL A 8 50.80 -4.14 9.18
CA VAL A 8 49.89 -4.63 8.12
C VAL A 8 50.11 -3.91 6.79
N ALA A 9 51.24 -3.22 6.63
CA ALA A 9 51.56 -2.54 5.38
C ALA A 9 52.44 -3.43 4.46
N ALA A 10 51.79 -3.94 3.39
CA ALA A 10 52.39 -4.26 2.10
C ALA A 10 53.44 -5.40 2.05
N GLY A 11 52.96 -6.63 2.06
CA GLY A 11 53.63 -7.71 1.30
C GLY A 11 53.18 -7.66 -0.19
N PRO A 12 54.02 -8.01 -1.15
CA PRO A 12 53.63 -8.02 -2.55
C PRO A 12 52.50 -9.00 -2.81
N LEU A 13 51.53 -8.57 -3.62
CA LEU A 13 50.48 -9.43 -4.14
C LEU A 13 51.08 -10.37 -5.20
N ASP A 14 51.66 -11.47 -4.78
CA ASP A 14 52.02 -12.56 -5.69
C ASP A 14 50.71 -13.27 -6.08
N GLY A 15 50.29 -13.09 -7.34
CA GLY A 15 49.10 -13.69 -7.90
C GLY A 15 49.21 -15.21 -7.98
N GLU A 16 48.41 -15.92 -7.20
CA GLU A 16 47.83 -17.25 -7.44
C GLU A 16 47.23 -17.90 -6.18
N ALA A 17 47.46 -17.38 -4.96
CA ALA A 17 46.76 -17.84 -3.77
C ALA A 17 45.85 -16.73 -3.26
N GLY A 18 44.53 -16.95 -3.26
CA GLY A 18 43.56 -16.04 -2.63
C GLY A 18 44.00 -15.70 -1.21
N HIS A 19 43.90 -14.42 -0.81
CA HIS A 19 44.35 -13.91 0.49
C HIS A 19 43.70 -14.73 1.63
N PRO A 20 44.41 -15.62 2.36
CA PRO A 20 43.78 -16.54 3.32
C PRO A 20 42.97 -15.80 4.40
N GLU A 21 43.41 -14.60 4.76
CA GLU A 21 42.73 -13.73 5.71
C GLU A 21 41.38 -13.20 5.20
N LEU A 22 41.25 -12.94 3.88
CA LEU A 22 39.98 -12.50 3.29
C LEU A 22 38.89 -13.58 3.41
N ALA A 23 39.22 -14.84 3.18
CA ALA A 23 38.27 -15.94 3.35
C ALA A 23 37.80 -16.07 4.81
N HIS A 24 38.72 -15.94 5.77
CA HIS A 24 38.39 -15.96 7.19
C HIS A 24 37.52 -14.77 7.59
N LEU A 25 37.86 -13.55 7.15
CA LEU A 25 37.04 -12.35 7.42
C LEU A 25 35.67 -12.46 6.80
N ARG A 26 35.54 -12.96 5.57
CA ARG A 26 34.26 -13.17 4.91
C ARG A 26 33.39 -14.17 5.71
N ALA A 27 33.96 -15.30 6.11
CA ALA A 27 33.25 -16.27 6.92
C ALA A 27 32.79 -15.69 8.29
N LYS A 28 33.61 -14.81 8.90
CA LYS A 28 33.23 -14.09 10.13
C LYS A 28 32.07 -13.11 9.88
N ILE A 29 32.10 -12.36 8.77
CA ILE A 29 31.03 -11.43 8.37
C ILE A 29 29.72 -12.20 8.11
N GLU A 30 29.78 -13.32 7.40
CA GLU A 30 28.62 -14.14 7.06
C GLU A 30 27.93 -14.75 8.30
N LYS A 31 28.68 -14.99 9.37
CA LYS A 31 28.13 -15.46 10.65
C LYS A 31 27.32 -14.40 11.39
N GLY A 32 27.50 -13.11 11.10
CA GLY A 32 26.86 -12.03 11.84
C GLY A 32 27.34 -11.90 13.28
N GLY A 33 26.42 -11.67 14.23
CA GLY A 33 26.72 -11.49 15.64
C GLY A 33 27.06 -12.79 16.39
N ALA A 34 27.28 -12.68 17.71
CA ALA A 34 27.60 -13.83 18.54
C ALA A 34 26.42 -14.83 18.64
N ALA A 35 26.74 -16.14 18.81
CA ALA A 35 25.78 -17.25 18.85
C ALA A 35 24.57 -17.01 19.78
N ARG A 36 24.82 -16.45 20.97
CA ARG A 36 23.76 -16.10 21.94
C ARG A 36 22.67 -15.19 21.38
N TYR A 37 22.97 -14.32 20.41
CA TYR A 37 22.00 -13.43 19.79
C TYR A 37 21.16 -14.16 18.73
N HIS A 38 21.74 -15.14 18.01
CA HIS A 38 21.01 -16.04 17.13
C HIS A 38 20.04 -16.93 17.94
N GLU A 39 20.51 -17.50 19.07
CA GLU A 39 19.66 -18.28 19.97
C GLU A 39 18.49 -17.47 20.52
N ALA A 40 18.75 -16.22 20.94
CA ALA A 40 17.71 -15.32 21.42
C ALA A 40 16.69 -14.92 20.33
N ALA A 41 17.14 -14.72 19.09
CA ALA A 41 16.27 -14.45 17.96
C ALA A 41 15.42 -15.69 17.60
N ALA A 42 16.03 -16.86 17.54
CA ALA A 42 15.35 -18.14 17.29
C ALA A 42 14.27 -18.45 18.34
N ALA A 43 14.53 -18.16 19.62
CA ALA A 43 13.56 -18.30 20.69
C ALA A 43 12.32 -17.40 20.54
N GLN A 44 12.41 -16.32 19.76
CA GLN A 44 11.32 -15.44 19.38
C GLN A 44 10.69 -15.82 18.03
N GLY A 45 11.08 -16.93 17.42
CA GLY A 45 10.63 -17.35 16.09
C GLY A 45 11.17 -16.48 14.96
N LYS A 46 12.26 -15.74 15.18
CA LYS A 46 12.88 -14.86 14.18
C LYS A 46 13.96 -15.59 13.39
N LEU A 47 14.00 -15.32 12.08
CA LEU A 47 15.06 -15.78 11.20
C LEU A 47 16.28 -14.84 11.24
N PHE A 48 17.42 -15.38 10.91
CA PHE A 48 18.62 -14.58 10.66
C PHE A 48 18.49 -13.72 9.39
N ALA A 49 19.12 -12.56 9.34
CA ALA A 49 18.99 -11.63 8.23
C ALA A 49 19.35 -12.26 6.86
N ARG A 50 20.38 -13.11 6.82
CA ARG A 50 20.77 -13.79 5.57
C ARG A 50 19.81 -14.90 5.16
N ASP A 51 19.16 -15.56 6.12
CA ASP A 51 18.09 -16.55 5.84
C ASP A 51 16.85 -15.86 5.27
N ARG A 52 16.49 -14.67 5.79
CA ARG A 52 15.43 -13.82 5.22
C ARG A 52 15.72 -13.44 3.76
N ILE A 53 16.99 -13.08 3.45
CA ILE A 53 17.41 -12.79 2.07
C ILE A 53 17.29 -14.04 1.21
N ALA A 54 17.81 -15.18 1.66
CA ALA A 54 17.76 -16.44 0.92
C ALA A 54 16.31 -16.90 0.61
N LEU A 55 15.35 -16.66 1.51
CA LEU A 55 13.94 -16.95 1.28
C LEU A 55 13.26 -15.96 0.31
N LEU A 56 13.78 -14.73 0.24
CA LEU A 56 13.18 -13.69 -0.59
C LEU A 56 13.60 -13.80 -2.05
N VAL A 57 14.87 -14.03 -2.34
CA VAL A 57 15.47 -13.90 -3.68
C VAL A 57 15.64 -15.25 -4.36
N ASP A 58 15.90 -15.23 -5.67
CA ASP A 58 16.21 -16.43 -6.44
C ASP A 58 17.54 -17.02 -5.98
N GLU A 59 17.63 -18.33 -5.90
CA GLU A 59 18.80 -19.06 -5.42
C GLU A 59 20.08 -18.65 -6.18
N GLY A 60 21.15 -18.35 -5.44
CA GLY A 60 22.44 -17.96 -6.00
C GLY A 60 22.51 -16.58 -6.67
N SER A 61 21.41 -15.80 -6.67
CA SER A 61 21.36 -14.50 -7.36
C SER A 61 21.89 -13.33 -6.53
N PHE A 62 22.04 -13.49 -5.22
CA PHE A 62 22.41 -12.38 -4.32
C PHE A 62 23.87 -11.98 -4.46
N THR A 63 24.10 -10.71 -4.73
CA THR A 63 25.42 -10.09 -4.75
C THR A 63 25.49 -9.01 -3.67
N GLU A 64 26.30 -9.24 -2.65
CA GLU A 64 26.44 -8.34 -1.49
C GLU A 64 27.33 -7.15 -1.80
N ASP A 65 26.87 -5.95 -1.47
CA ASP A 65 27.62 -4.70 -1.51
C ASP A 65 28.01 -4.27 -0.09
N GLY A 66 29.28 -3.91 0.12
CA GLY A 66 29.76 -3.36 1.38
C GLY A 66 29.86 -4.38 2.52
N ALA A 67 30.06 -5.66 2.23
CA ALA A 67 30.23 -6.72 3.24
C ALA A 67 31.34 -6.39 4.26
N PHE A 68 32.45 -5.80 3.83
CA PHE A 68 33.60 -5.46 4.68
C PHE A 68 33.45 -4.13 5.42
N ALA A 69 32.26 -3.51 5.44
CA ALA A 69 32.04 -2.30 6.24
C ALA A 69 32.33 -2.59 7.73
N ASN A 70 33.15 -1.74 8.35
CA ASN A 70 33.62 -1.90 9.74
C ASN A 70 34.31 -3.25 10.06
N VAL A 71 34.92 -3.91 9.07
CA VAL A 71 35.56 -5.22 9.26
C VAL A 71 36.69 -5.21 10.30
N LEU A 72 37.34 -4.06 10.50
CA LEU A 72 38.40 -3.88 11.49
C LEU A 72 37.85 -3.53 12.90
N ALA A 73 36.56 -3.29 13.03
CA ALA A 73 35.93 -3.01 14.33
C ALA A 73 35.41 -4.30 14.95
N ASP A 74 35.66 -4.47 16.26
CA ASP A 74 35.19 -5.63 16.98
C ASP A 74 33.64 -5.65 17.10
N GLY A 75 33.04 -6.80 16.79
CA GLY A 75 31.62 -7.05 16.96
C GLY A 75 30.69 -6.25 16.04
N LEU A 76 31.20 -5.75 14.90
CA LEU A 76 30.43 -4.98 13.92
C LEU A 76 30.52 -5.57 12.49
N PRO A 77 30.30 -6.89 12.29
CA PRO A 77 30.34 -7.46 10.95
C PRO A 77 29.31 -6.78 10.03
N ALA A 78 29.74 -6.35 8.84
CA ALA A 78 28.97 -5.60 7.86
C ALA A 78 28.25 -4.34 8.43
N ASP A 79 28.66 -3.88 9.60
CA ASP A 79 28.02 -2.81 10.40
C ASP A 79 26.52 -3.03 10.72
N GLY A 80 26.10 -4.31 10.87
CA GLY A 80 24.73 -4.67 11.23
C GLY A 80 23.67 -4.47 10.15
N VAL A 81 24.09 -4.31 8.86
CA VAL A 81 23.18 -4.28 7.74
C VAL A 81 23.80 -4.98 6.53
N VAL A 82 23.05 -5.89 5.92
CA VAL A 82 23.39 -6.55 4.67
C VAL A 82 22.72 -5.79 3.53
N THR A 83 23.47 -5.42 2.50
CA THR A 83 22.95 -4.69 1.33
C THR A 83 23.45 -5.33 0.06
N GLY A 84 22.64 -5.33 -1.00
CA GLY A 84 23.05 -5.90 -2.27
C GLY A 84 21.95 -5.91 -3.32
N THR A 85 22.23 -6.55 -4.43
CA THR A 85 21.28 -6.77 -5.52
C THR A 85 21.07 -8.26 -5.74
N ALA A 86 19.89 -8.62 -6.24
CA ALA A 86 19.52 -10.01 -6.54
C ALA A 86 18.48 -10.04 -7.66
N THR A 87 17.98 -11.22 -7.97
CA THR A 87 16.76 -11.38 -8.75
C THR A 87 15.61 -11.90 -7.89
N LEU A 88 14.40 -11.52 -8.26
CA LEU A 88 13.14 -11.98 -7.71
C LEU A 88 12.24 -12.41 -8.87
N ASP A 89 11.98 -13.71 -8.99
CA ASP A 89 11.30 -14.29 -10.15
C ASP A 89 11.94 -13.83 -11.49
N GLY A 90 13.29 -13.89 -11.55
CA GLY A 90 14.10 -13.49 -12.69
C GLY A 90 14.27 -11.98 -12.90
N ARG A 91 13.61 -11.13 -12.10
CA ARG A 91 13.67 -9.67 -12.23
C ARG A 91 14.63 -9.04 -11.22
N PRO A 92 15.49 -8.10 -11.63
CA PRO A 92 16.46 -7.48 -10.73
C PRO A 92 15.79 -6.65 -9.65
N VAL A 93 16.33 -6.77 -8.43
CA VAL A 93 15.92 -6.00 -7.25
C VAL A 93 17.15 -5.56 -6.45
N ALA A 94 17.01 -4.50 -5.68
CA ALA A 94 17.96 -4.10 -4.65
C ALA A 94 17.33 -4.33 -3.28
N LEU A 95 18.17 -4.66 -2.29
CA LEU A 95 17.67 -4.90 -0.95
C LEU A 95 18.64 -4.45 0.14
N MET A 96 18.08 -4.19 1.31
CA MET A 96 18.80 -4.09 2.57
C MET A 96 18.13 -4.96 3.63
N ALA A 97 18.90 -5.57 4.52
CA ALA A 97 18.41 -6.34 5.67
C ALA A 97 19.19 -5.95 6.93
N ASN A 98 18.46 -5.51 7.97
CA ASN A 98 19.08 -5.31 9.27
C ASN A 98 19.44 -6.66 9.90
N ASP A 99 20.68 -6.79 10.36
CA ASP A 99 21.12 -7.93 11.17
C ASP A 99 20.93 -7.60 12.65
N SER A 100 19.83 -8.06 13.22
CA SER A 100 19.52 -7.84 14.64
C SER A 100 20.48 -8.55 15.61
N THR A 101 21.29 -9.48 15.11
CA THR A 101 22.35 -10.13 15.92
C THR A 101 23.56 -9.21 16.14
N VAL A 102 23.70 -8.15 15.34
CA VAL A 102 24.75 -7.14 15.42
C VAL A 102 24.19 -5.85 16.01
N LYS A 103 24.47 -5.58 17.29
CA LYS A 103 23.97 -4.38 18.00
C LYS A 103 22.47 -4.14 17.82
N ALA A 104 21.66 -5.21 17.83
CA ALA A 104 20.22 -5.18 17.62
C ALA A 104 19.79 -4.48 16.30
N GLY A 105 20.59 -4.61 15.23
CA GLY A 105 20.33 -3.98 13.93
C GLY A 105 20.40 -2.46 13.93
N SER A 106 20.98 -1.85 15.00
CA SER A 106 21.02 -0.40 15.15
C SER A 106 21.96 0.28 14.15
N TRP A 107 21.67 1.54 13.87
CA TRP A 107 22.38 2.31 12.85
C TRP A 107 23.63 3.00 13.38
N GLY A 108 24.78 2.70 12.79
CA GLY A 108 26.01 3.48 12.89
C GLY A 108 26.32 4.19 11.58
N ALA A 109 27.48 4.84 11.49
CA ALA A 109 27.86 5.63 10.34
C ALA A 109 27.92 4.81 9.04
N ARG A 110 28.44 3.59 9.11
CA ARG A 110 28.55 2.72 7.92
C ARG A 110 27.21 2.06 7.57
N THR A 111 26.37 1.76 8.55
CA THR A 111 25.00 1.32 8.32
C THR A 111 24.24 2.35 7.48
N VAL A 112 24.25 3.62 7.89
CA VAL A 112 23.57 4.73 7.20
C VAL A 112 24.10 4.89 5.78
N GLU A 113 25.42 4.89 5.59
CA GLU A 113 26.05 5.03 4.27
C GLU A 113 25.68 3.86 3.33
N LYS A 114 25.67 2.62 3.82
CA LYS A 114 25.25 1.45 3.04
C LYS A 114 23.81 1.56 2.59
N ILE A 115 22.89 1.95 3.49
CA ILE A 115 21.48 2.13 3.17
C ILE A 115 21.30 3.23 2.11
N ILE A 116 21.97 4.37 2.25
CA ILE A 116 21.92 5.44 1.24
C ILE A 116 22.40 4.92 -0.12
N ARG A 117 23.54 4.25 -0.15
CA ARG A 117 24.15 3.74 -1.39
C ARG A 117 23.28 2.73 -2.12
N ILE A 118 22.63 1.82 -1.41
CA ILE A 118 21.77 0.82 -2.05
C ILE A 118 20.49 1.43 -2.60
N ILE A 119 19.90 2.44 -1.92
CA ILE A 119 18.76 3.18 -2.44
C ILE A 119 19.15 4.00 -3.68
N GLU A 120 20.31 4.68 -3.64
CA GLU A 120 20.84 5.41 -4.80
C GLU A 120 21.06 4.46 -5.99
N LYS A 121 21.61 3.27 -5.75
CA LYS A 121 21.81 2.21 -6.76
C LYS A 121 20.48 1.73 -7.34
N ALA A 122 19.51 1.41 -6.49
CA ALA A 122 18.17 0.99 -6.92
C ALA A 122 17.51 2.05 -7.81
N TYR A 123 17.52 3.31 -7.36
CA TYR A 123 16.96 4.44 -8.10
C TYR A 123 17.61 4.65 -9.47
N THR A 124 18.95 4.65 -9.53
CA THR A 124 19.68 4.87 -10.79
C THR A 124 19.56 3.71 -11.76
N SER A 125 19.46 2.49 -11.23
CA SER A 125 19.26 1.27 -12.03
C SER A 125 17.81 1.05 -12.45
N GLY A 126 16.85 1.78 -11.84
CA GLY A 126 15.43 1.62 -12.14
C GLY A 126 14.86 0.26 -11.71
N ILE A 127 15.27 -0.24 -10.54
CA ILE A 127 14.87 -1.53 -9.99
C ILE A 127 14.20 -1.34 -8.61
N PRO A 128 13.28 -2.24 -8.21
CA PRO A 128 12.62 -2.15 -6.91
C PRO A 128 13.60 -2.18 -5.74
N MET A 129 13.28 -1.45 -4.67
CA MET A 129 14.02 -1.46 -3.41
C MET A 129 13.23 -2.18 -2.32
N ILE A 130 13.85 -3.19 -1.70
CA ILE A 130 13.24 -4.00 -0.65
C ILE A 130 13.96 -3.75 0.67
N TYR A 131 13.19 -3.45 1.71
CA TYR A 131 13.67 -3.21 3.06
C TYR A 131 13.23 -4.35 3.98
N LEU A 132 14.19 -5.14 4.48
CA LEU A 132 13.97 -6.19 5.48
C LEU A 132 14.40 -5.62 6.84
N VAL A 133 13.42 -5.11 7.60
CA VAL A 133 13.69 -4.26 8.76
C VAL A 133 13.54 -5.00 10.09
N ASP A 134 14.57 -4.90 10.92
CA ASP A 134 14.60 -5.37 12.32
C ASP A 134 15.67 -4.56 13.06
N SER A 135 15.33 -3.35 13.55
CA SER A 135 16.32 -2.37 14.01
C SER A 135 15.87 -1.63 15.28
N ALA A 136 16.75 -1.61 16.27
CA ALA A 136 16.56 -0.81 17.49
C ALA A 136 16.76 0.71 17.28
N GLY A 137 17.00 1.17 16.06
CA GLY A 137 17.18 2.59 15.73
C GLY A 137 18.64 3.05 15.78
N ALA A 138 18.89 4.30 16.14
CA ALA A 138 20.21 4.91 16.07
C ALA A 138 21.14 4.46 17.22
N ARG A 139 22.43 4.20 16.90
CA ARG A 139 23.48 4.08 17.93
C ARG A 139 23.83 5.45 18.47
N ILE A 140 23.45 5.72 19.70
CA ILE A 140 23.68 7.02 20.32
C ILE A 140 25.17 7.34 20.45
N THR A 141 26.03 6.32 20.59
CA THR A 141 27.49 6.50 20.63
C THR A 141 28.08 7.02 19.31
N ASP A 142 27.40 6.79 18.21
CA ASP A 142 27.83 7.15 16.85
C ASP A 142 27.07 8.37 16.30
N GLN A 143 26.33 9.10 17.15
CA GLN A 143 25.36 10.11 16.71
C GLN A 143 25.98 11.24 15.87
N VAL A 144 27.21 11.65 16.14
CA VAL A 144 27.87 12.75 15.41
C VAL A 144 28.18 12.33 13.98
N GLU A 145 28.68 11.10 13.80
CA GLU A 145 29.10 10.57 12.51
C GLU A 145 27.92 10.14 11.64
N MET A 146 26.80 9.68 12.26
CA MET A 146 25.71 9.06 11.51
C MET A 146 24.48 9.94 11.36
N PHE A 147 24.27 10.97 12.21
CA PHE A 147 22.99 11.68 12.24
C PHE A 147 22.95 13.01 11.48
N PRO A 148 23.78 14.06 11.83
CA PRO A 148 23.58 15.42 11.32
C PRO A 148 24.23 15.69 9.95
N GLY A 149 25.08 14.80 9.46
CA GLY A 149 25.88 15.03 8.27
C GLY A 149 25.09 15.04 6.95
N ARG A 150 25.69 15.57 5.88
CA ARG A 150 25.07 15.55 4.53
C ARG A 150 24.75 14.14 4.03
N ARG A 151 25.46 13.12 4.52
CA ARG A 151 25.18 11.69 4.30
C ARG A 151 24.81 11.00 5.61
N GLY A 152 24.23 11.73 6.55
CA GLY A 152 23.65 11.20 7.78
C GLY A 152 22.27 10.58 7.57
N ALA A 153 21.63 10.14 8.64
CA ALA A 153 20.35 9.41 8.63
C ALA A 153 19.24 10.12 7.84
N GLY A 154 19.16 11.46 7.92
CA GLY A 154 18.20 12.25 7.14
C GLY A 154 18.34 12.08 5.62
N LYS A 155 19.54 11.71 5.12
CA LYS A 155 19.75 11.46 3.70
C LYS A 155 19.05 10.17 3.23
N ILE A 156 18.85 9.19 4.10
CA ILE A 156 18.05 7.99 3.80
C ILE A 156 16.66 8.43 3.32
N PHE A 157 15.97 9.23 4.13
CA PHE A 157 14.60 9.69 3.84
C PHE A 157 14.52 10.56 2.60
N HIS A 158 15.46 11.50 2.44
CA HIS A 158 15.57 12.30 1.23
C HIS A 158 15.69 11.41 -0.02
N THR A 159 16.49 10.32 0.05
CA THR A 159 16.72 9.43 -1.08
C THR A 159 15.50 8.55 -1.34
N GLN A 160 14.80 8.07 -0.30
CA GLN A 160 13.52 7.36 -0.43
C GLN A 160 12.46 8.24 -1.10
N VAL A 161 12.31 9.49 -0.67
CA VAL A 161 11.37 10.43 -1.29
C VAL A 161 11.72 10.70 -2.75
N ARG A 162 13.02 10.81 -3.08
CA ARG A 162 13.48 10.95 -4.46
C ARG A 162 13.15 9.71 -5.32
N ALA A 163 13.19 8.52 -4.73
CA ALA A 163 12.88 7.27 -5.39
C ALA A 163 11.36 6.98 -5.47
N SER A 164 10.55 7.64 -4.63
CA SER A 164 9.10 7.46 -4.57
C SER A 164 8.45 7.73 -5.93
N GLY A 165 7.59 6.82 -6.37
CA GLY A 165 6.95 6.86 -7.69
C GLY A 165 7.89 6.59 -8.87
N SER A 166 9.21 6.49 -8.64
CA SER A 166 10.19 6.14 -9.69
C SER A 166 10.48 4.65 -9.72
N ILE A 167 10.60 4.04 -8.55
CA ILE A 167 10.78 2.59 -8.35
C ILE A 167 9.87 2.14 -7.21
N PRO A 168 9.34 0.91 -7.24
CA PRO A 168 8.64 0.34 -6.10
C PRO A 168 9.54 0.24 -4.87
N GLN A 169 9.03 0.64 -3.71
CA GLN A 169 9.71 0.55 -2.42
C GLN A 169 8.84 -0.26 -1.46
N VAL A 170 9.33 -1.40 -1.00
CA VAL A 170 8.55 -2.31 -0.17
C VAL A 170 9.31 -2.70 1.10
N CYS A 171 8.58 -2.85 2.20
CA CYS A 171 9.14 -3.22 3.49
C CYS A 171 8.47 -4.49 4.03
N ALA A 172 9.30 -5.43 4.49
CA ALA A 172 8.89 -6.45 5.45
C ALA A 172 9.51 -6.11 6.81
N LEU A 173 8.67 -5.94 7.81
CA LEU A 173 9.06 -5.57 9.16
C LEU A 173 8.93 -6.78 10.08
N PHE A 174 10.06 -7.24 10.60
CA PHE A 174 10.17 -8.47 11.38
C PHE A 174 10.38 -8.23 12.88
N GLY A 175 10.78 -7.04 13.24
CA GLY A 175 11.07 -6.62 14.59
C GLY A 175 10.77 -5.14 14.79
N PRO A 176 11.44 -4.48 15.75
CA PRO A 176 11.26 -3.06 15.96
C PRO A 176 11.81 -2.22 14.77
N SER A 177 11.15 -1.09 14.53
CA SER A 177 11.65 0.03 13.76
C SER A 177 11.45 1.29 14.58
N ALA A 178 12.49 1.64 15.36
CA ALA A 178 12.39 2.62 16.42
C ALA A 178 12.80 4.03 15.98
N ALA A 179 12.15 5.03 16.56
CA ALA A 179 12.45 6.45 16.39
C ALA A 179 12.51 6.87 14.91
N GLY A 180 13.59 7.50 14.46
CA GLY A 180 13.78 7.84 13.05
C GLY A 180 13.72 6.63 12.11
N GLY A 181 14.03 5.42 12.58
CA GLY A 181 13.93 4.19 11.81
C GLY A 181 12.51 3.90 11.34
N ALA A 182 11.48 4.29 12.10
CA ALA A 182 10.07 4.09 11.75
C ALA A 182 9.66 4.78 10.44
N TYR A 183 10.42 5.77 10.00
CA TYR A 183 10.14 6.45 8.73
C TYR A 183 10.57 5.63 7.51
N ILE A 184 11.53 4.67 7.62
CA ILE A 184 11.87 3.81 6.48
C ILE A 184 10.63 3.04 5.98
N PRO A 185 9.92 2.24 6.81
CA PRO A 185 8.69 1.61 6.36
C PRO A 185 7.59 2.63 5.98
N ALA A 186 7.48 3.75 6.69
CA ALA A 186 6.45 4.76 6.42
C ALA A 186 6.55 5.40 5.02
N PHE A 187 7.75 5.50 4.45
CA PHE A 187 7.96 5.96 3.06
C PHE A 187 7.79 4.87 2.01
N CYS A 188 7.68 3.59 2.40
CA CYS A 188 7.48 2.50 1.46
C CYS A 188 6.05 2.47 0.90
N ASP A 189 5.92 1.97 -0.31
CA ASP A 189 4.63 1.79 -0.99
C ASP A 189 3.80 0.67 -0.36
N PHE A 190 4.47 -0.32 0.23
CA PHE A 190 3.86 -1.46 0.90
C PHE A 190 4.67 -1.87 2.12
N VAL A 191 3.97 -2.16 3.22
CA VAL A 191 4.57 -2.60 4.50
C VAL A 191 3.84 -3.85 4.99
N ALA A 192 4.54 -4.99 4.98
CA ALA A 192 4.10 -6.19 5.66
C ALA A 192 4.69 -6.23 7.08
N MET A 193 3.87 -6.40 8.09
CA MET A 193 4.28 -6.42 9.50
C MET A 193 4.00 -7.78 10.12
N VAL A 194 5.02 -8.40 10.72
CA VAL A 194 4.86 -9.70 11.41
C VAL A 194 4.15 -9.50 12.75
N ASN A 195 3.02 -10.18 12.91
CA ASN A 195 2.18 -10.14 14.09
C ASN A 195 2.97 -10.55 15.35
N GLY A 196 2.86 -9.76 16.42
CA GLY A 196 3.51 -10.03 17.71
C GLY A 196 5.01 -9.71 17.79
N ASN A 197 5.71 -9.54 16.65
CA ASN A 197 7.14 -9.23 16.63
C ASN A 197 7.44 -7.84 16.06
N ALA A 198 6.75 -7.45 14.98
CA ALA A 198 7.00 -6.18 14.30
C ALA A 198 6.37 -5.01 15.05
N SER A 199 7.11 -3.90 15.14
CA SER A 199 6.60 -2.65 15.71
C SER A 199 7.24 -1.43 15.06
N MET A 200 6.45 -0.35 14.93
CA MET A 200 6.93 0.98 14.52
C MET A 200 6.52 2.00 15.56
N TYR A 201 7.44 2.86 16.00
CA TYR A 201 7.14 3.86 17.02
C TYR A 201 8.20 4.96 17.08
N LEU A 202 7.81 6.17 17.47
CA LEU A 202 8.73 7.31 17.60
C LEU A 202 9.46 7.30 18.94
N GLY A 203 8.77 6.96 20.02
CA GLY A 203 9.35 6.84 21.36
C GLY A 203 8.99 5.52 22.00
N SER A 204 9.90 4.91 22.77
CA SER A 204 9.61 3.67 23.51
C SER A 204 8.54 3.91 24.60
N PRO A 205 7.85 2.87 25.10
CA PRO A 205 6.90 2.99 26.21
C PRO A 205 7.50 3.73 27.43
N ARG A 206 8.77 3.45 27.77
CA ARG A 206 9.49 4.16 28.82
C ARG A 206 9.63 5.66 28.55
N MET A 207 9.87 6.03 27.28
CA MET A 207 9.98 7.43 26.88
C MET A 207 8.61 8.13 26.95
N VAL A 208 7.55 7.45 26.54
CA VAL A 208 6.15 7.92 26.67
C VAL A 208 5.78 8.16 28.12
N GLU A 209 6.10 7.21 29.02
CA GLU A 209 5.88 7.37 30.46
C GLU A 209 6.61 8.60 31.02
N MET A 210 7.88 8.81 30.62
CA MET A 210 8.67 9.96 31.07
C MET A 210 8.12 11.31 30.57
N VAL A 211 7.65 11.38 29.31
CA VAL A 211 7.29 12.66 28.67
C VAL A 211 5.84 13.04 28.92
N VAL A 212 4.91 12.08 28.74
CA VAL A 212 3.46 12.34 28.81
C VAL A 212 2.80 11.61 29.99
N ARG A 213 3.55 10.83 30.77
CA ARG A 213 3.08 10.06 31.95
C ARG A 213 1.99 9.03 31.62
N GLU A 214 1.99 8.53 30.40
CA GLU A 214 1.10 7.47 29.94
C GLU A 214 1.81 6.11 30.11
N GLN A 215 1.13 5.17 30.73
CA GLN A 215 1.57 3.78 30.79
C GLN A 215 0.95 3.01 29.63
N THR A 216 1.80 2.48 28.76
CA THR A 216 1.40 1.74 27.57
C THR A 216 2.37 0.60 27.28
N THR A 217 1.97 -0.34 26.46
CA THR A 217 2.84 -1.39 25.94
C THR A 217 3.31 -1.07 24.52
N LEU A 218 4.40 -1.70 24.09
CA LEU A 218 4.89 -1.53 22.72
C LEU A 218 3.87 -2.03 21.70
N GLU A 219 3.16 -3.11 22.01
CA GLU A 219 2.11 -3.67 21.13
C GLU A 219 0.91 -2.72 20.98
N GLU A 220 0.49 -2.08 22.08
CA GLU A 220 -0.63 -1.12 22.04
C GLU A 220 -0.31 0.14 21.25
N MET A 221 0.89 0.68 21.39
CA MET A 221 1.24 1.98 20.79
C MET A 221 1.89 1.87 19.41
N GLY A 222 2.45 0.73 19.05
CA GLY A 222 3.25 0.59 17.82
C GLY A 222 3.32 -0.82 17.26
N GLY A 223 2.53 -1.77 17.77
CA GLY A 223 2.52 -3.15 17.29
C GLY A 223 1.90 -3.32 15.91
N ALA A 224 2.19 -4.45 15.27
CA ALA A 224 1.74 -4.76 13.92
C ALA A 224 0.21 -4.71 13.78
N ARG A 225 -0.52 -5.28 14.74
CA ARG A 225 -1.98 -5.29 14.73
C ARG A 225 -2.55 -3.88 14.81
N MET A 226 -2.05 -3.04 15.72
CA MET A 226 -2.49 -1.65 15.84
C MET A 226 -2.27 -0.89 14.53
N HIS A 227 -1.09 -1.01 13.92
CA HIS A 227 -0.80 -0.33 12.65
C HIS A 227 -1.62 -0.85 11.46
N CYS A 228 -1.94 -2.14 11.41
CA CYS A 228 -2.73 -2.73 10.33
C CYS A 228 -4.25 -2.55 10.51
N THR A 229 -4.74 -2.18 11.70
CA THR A 229 -6.19 -2.09 11.96
C THR A 229 -6.66 -0.68 12.33
N VAL A 230 -5.79 0.16 12.90
CA VAL A 230 -6.15 1.47 13.45
C VAL A 230 -5.46 2.61 12.72
N SER A 231 -4.13 2.63 12.66
CA SER A 231 -3.40 3.77 12.09
C SER A 231 -3.24 3.72 10.56
N GLY A 232 -3.40 2.55 9.94
CA GLY A 232 -3.17 2.38 8.50
C GLY A 232 -1.70 2.45 8.06
N CYS A 233 -0.74 2.49 8.99
CA CYS A 233 0.69 2.49 8.64
C CYS A 233 1.17 1.12 8.14
N GLY A 234 0.54 0.03 8.60
CA GLY A 234 0.78 -1.33 8.12
C GLY A 234 -0.22 -1.72 7.04
N HIS A 235 0.26 -2.24 5.92
CA HIS A 235 -0.58 -2.61 4.78
C HIS A 235 -1.05 -4.07 4.83
N TYR A 236 -0.23 -4.94 5.43
CA TYR A 236 -0.47 -6.37 5.53
C TYR A 236 -0.01 -6.89 6.88
N LEU A 237 -0.90 -7.53 7.62
CA LEU A 237 -0.59 -8.22 8.87
C LEU A 237 -0.18 -9.65 8.55
N ALA A 238 1.10 -9.96 8.67
CA ALA A 238 1.64 -11.27 8.40
C ALA A 238 1.66 -12.13 9.67
N GLU A 239 1.29 -13.40 9.55
CA GLU A 239 1.28 -14.32 10.69
C GLU A 239 2.67 -14.94 10.96
N SER A 240 3.61 -14.82 10.01
CA SER A 240 4.99 -15.29 10.13
C SER A 240 5.93 -14.46 9.26
N GLU A 241 7.27 -14.63 9.46
CA GLU A 241 8.27 -14.01 8.58
C GLU A 241 8.17 -14.54 7.14
N GLN A 242 7.88 -15.82 6.95
CA GLN A 242 7.66 -16.44 5.63
C GLN A 242 6.44 -15.84 4.93
N ASP A 243 5.35 -15.60 5.69
CA ASP A 243 4.16 -14.96 5.16
C ASP A 243 4.44 -13.52 4.72
N ALA A 244 5.18 -12.74 5.52
CA ALA A 244 5.61 -11.39 5.16
C ALA A 244 6.45 -11.36 3.88
N ILE A 245 7.41 -12.29 3.74
CA ILE A 245 8.26 -12.43 2.55
C ILE A 245 7.40 -12.82 1.32
N THR A 246 6.48 -13.76 1.48
CA THR A 246 5.54 -14.17 0.42
C THR A 246 4.66 -13.00 -0.01
N ALA A 247 4.16 -12.19 0.94
CA ALA A 247 3.37 -11.00 0.64
C ALA A 247 4.17 -9.96 -0.15
N VAL A 248 5.44 -9.73 0.18
CA VAL A 248 6.35 -8.84 -0.57
C VAL A 248 6.57 -9.35 -1.99
N ARG A 249 6.87 -10.64 -2.18
CA ARG A 249 7.01 -11.26 -3.51
C ARG A 249 5.73 -11.08 -4.33
N ARG A 250 4.57 -11.40 -3.74
CA ARG A 250 3.27 -11.28 -4.38
C ARG A 250 2.95 -9.83 -4.76
N TYR A 251 3.20 -8.88 -3.87
CA TYR A 251 3.02 -7.45 -4.16
C TYR A 251 3.86 -7.01 -5.37
N LEU A 252 5.15 -7.34 -5.39
CA LEU A 252 6.04 -6.97 -6.49
C LEU A 252 5.71 -7.69 -7.80
N SER A 253 4.99 -8.81 -7.78
CA SER A 253 4.55 -9.51 -8.99
C SER A 253 3.50 -8.72 -9.79
N TYR A 254 2.87 -7.70 -9.20
CA TYR A 254 1.92 -6.82 -9.88
C TYR A 254 2.56 -5.55 -10.45
N LEU A 255 3.77 -5.20 -10.02
CA LEU A 255 4.39 -3.93 -10.36
C LEU A 255 5.56 -4.09 -11.34
N PRO A 256 5.80 -3.10 -12.22
CA PRO A 256 7.01 -3.06 -13.04
C PRO A 256 8.24 -2.81 -12.17
N GLY A 257 9.42 -2.94 -12.76
CA GLY A 257 10.68 -2.58 -12.08
C GLY A 257 10.79 -1.08 -11.77
N SER A 258 10.18 -0.24 -12.61
CA SER A 258 10.14 1.21 -12.45
C SER A 258 8.95 1.81 -13.21
N TRP A 259 8.67 3.08 -12.98
CA TRP A 259 7.60 3.84 -13.66
C TRP A 259 7.66 3.80 -15.20
N ARG A 260 8.81 3.46 -15.78
CA ARG A 260 9.01 3.35 -17.24
C ARG A 260 8.52 2.03 -17.81
N GLY A 261 8.34 1.03 -16.96
CA GLY A 261 7.92 -0.31 -17.38
C GLY A 261 6.41 -0.48 -17.36
N ALA A 262 5.92 -1.48 -18.08
CA ALA A 262 4.54 -1.94 -17.93
C ALA A 262 4.44 -2.96 -16.79
N PRO A 263 3.29 -3.05 -16.09
CA PRO A 263 3.02 -4.13 -15.16
C PRO A 263 3.18 -5.50 -15.83
N PRO A 264 3.79 -6.49 -15.16
CA PRO A 264 4.04 -7.79 -15.75
C PRO A 264 2.73 -8.55 -15.99
N ALA A 265 2.49 -9.01 -17.21
CA ALA A 265 1.38 -9.88 -17.53
C ALA A 265 1.57 -11.27 -16.88
N GLY A 266 0.46 -11.92 -16.55
CA GLY A 266 0.41 -13.31 -16.13
C GLY A 266 -0.42 -14.14 -17.13
N ASP A 267 -0.49 -15.43 -16.89
CA ASP A 267 -1.37 -16.30 -17.65
C ASP A 267 -2.83 -15.97 -17.33
N PRO A 268 -3.69 -15.77 -18.34
CA PRO A 268 -5.11 -15.59 -18.14
C PRO A 268 -5.74 -16.77 -17.40
N ARG A 269 -6.66 -16.48 -16.48
CA ARG A 269 -7.43 -17.50 -15.76
C ARG A 269 -8.90 -17.12 -15.76
N ASP A 270 -9.77 -18.12 -15.80
CA ASP A 270 -11.18 -17.89 -15.57
C ASP A 270 -11.43 -17.39 -14.14
N PRO A 271 -12.43 -16.54 -13.92
CA PRO A 271 -12.79 -16.09 -12.58
C PRO A 271 -13.34 -17.23 -11.73
N VAL A 272 -13.39 -17.02 -10.43
CA VAL A 272 -14.09 -17.96 -9.54
C VAL A 272 -15.58 -18.00 -9.95
N PRO A 273 -16.15 -19.18 -10.25
CA PRO A 273 -17.55 -19.29 -10.64
C PRO A 273 -18.48 -18.67 -9.59
N ALA A 274 -19.32 -17.75 -10.00
CA ALA A 274 -20.27 -17.07 -9.12
C ALA A 274 -21.50 -16.62 -9.91
N ASP A 275 -22.67 -16.67 -9.26
CA ASP A 275 -23.86 -15.97 -9.76
C ASP A 275 -23.75 -14.49 -9.40
N LEU A 276 -23.16 -13.72 -10.30
CA LEU A 276 -22.88 -12.29 -10.11
C LEU A 276 -24.17 -11.48 -9.87
N ARG A 277 -25.29 -11.90 -10.46
CA ARG A 277 -26.58 -11.25 -10.25
C ARG A 277 -27.10 -11.47 -8.84
N ALA A 278 -27.00 -12.68 -8.33
CA ALA A 278 -27.43 -13.02 -6.96
C ALA A 278 -26.52 -12.40 -5.89
N LEU A 279 -25.26 -12.08 -6.22
CA LEU A 279 -24.32 -11.45 -5.28
C LEU A 279 -24.70 -10.00 -4.95
N VAL A 280 -25.40 -9.30 -5.84
CA VAL A 280 -25.80 -7.89 -5.65
C VAL A 280 -27.27 -7.81 -5.31
N PRO A 281 -27.64 -7.57 -4.03
CA PRO A 281 -29.04 -7.43 -3.65
C PRO A 281 -29.72 -6.24 -4.32
N VAL A 282 -30.96 -6.40 -4.73
CA VAL A 282 -31.77 -5.31 -5.30
C VAL A 282 -32.00 -4.19 -4.27
N SER A 283 -32.23 -4.56 -3.01
CA SER A 283 -32.42 -3.58 -1.93
C SER A 283 -31.10 -2.88 -1.57
N GLU A 284 -31.07 -1.57 -1.66
CA GLU A 284 -29.93 -0.74 -1.26
C GLU A 284 -29.57 -0.82 0.23
N ARG A 285 -30.51 -1.26 1.07
CA ARG A 285 -30.32 -1.44 2.52
C ARG A 285 -29.67 -2.78 2.87
N GLN A 286 -29.68 -3.75 1.96
CA GLN A 286 -29.08 -5.06 2.18
C GLN A 286 -27.57 -5.00 1.91
N ALA A 287 -26.80 -5.37 2.93
CA ALA A 287 -25.33 -5.44 2.80
C ALA A 287 -24.90 -6.68 1.99
N PHE A 288 -23.79 -6.57 1.28
CA PHE A 288 -23.09 -7.67 0.62
C PHE A 288 -21.59 -7.43 0.61
N ASP A 289 -20.81 -8.49 0.49
CA ASP A 289 -19.34 -8.38 0.42
C ASP A 289 -18.87 -8.19 -1.03
N MET A 290 -18.46 -6.98 -1.35
CA MET A 290 -17.98 -6.61 -2.69
C MET A 290 -16.77 -7.44 -3.12
N ARG A 291 -15.96 -7.98 -2.19
CA ARG A 291 -14.83 -8.85 -2.52
C ARG A 291 -15.26 -10.13 -3.23
N ARG A 292 -16.44 -10.65 -2.91
CA ARG A 292 -17.01 -11.82 -3.61
C ARG A 292 -17.36 -11.48 -5.05
N TYR A 293 -17.91 -10.28 -5.28
CA TYR A 293 -18.22 -9.79 -6.62
C TYR A 293 -16.92 -9.59 -7.44
N VAL A 294 -15.92 -8.94 -6.84
CA VAL A 294 -14.60 -8.76 -7.48
C VAL A 294 -14.01 -10.11 -7.91
N ARG A 295 -13.98 -11.13 -7.03
CA ARG A 295 -13.46 -12.46 -7.36
C ARG A 295 -14.21 -13.16 -8.48
N GLY A 296 -15.47 -12.82 -8.69
CA GLY A 296 -16.28 -13.34 -9.80
C GLY A 296 -16.04 -12.67 -11.14
N ILE A 297 -15.25 -11.58 -11.19
CA ILE A 297 -14.92 -10.87 -12.45
C ILE A 297 -13.43 -10.85 -12.78
N VAL A 298 -12.55 -10.98 -11.79
CA VAL A 298 -11.09 -11.03 -12.01
C VAL A 298 -10.59 -12.46 -12.12
N ASP A 299 -9.38 -12.65 -12.61
CA ASP A 299 -8.74 -13.96 -12.70
C ASP A 299 -8.69 -14.63 -11.33
N ALA A 300 -8.97 -15.93 -11.27
CA ALA A 300 -8.97 -16.69 -10.03
C ALA A 300 -7.65 -16.51 -9.27
N ASP A 301 -7.74 -16.38 -7.94
CA ASP A 301 -6.64 -16.21 -7.00
C ASP A 301 -5.77 -14.95 -7.20
N SER A 302 -6.16 -14.09 -8.16
CA SER A 302 -5.36 -12.89 -8.46
C SER A 302 -5.63 -11.70 -7.54
N LEU A 303 -6.74 -11.65 -6.82
CA LEU A 303 -7.01 -10.52 -5.91
C LEU A 303 -6.04 -10.52 -4.73
N PHE A 304 -5.24 -9.47 -4.63
CA PHE A 304 -4.36 -9.17 -3.49
C PHE A 304 -4.81 -7.87 -2.83
N GLU A 305 -5.59 -8.00 -1.76
CA GLU A 305 -6.14 -6.86 -1.02
C GLU A 305 -5.05 -6.20 -0.14
N ILE A 306 -4.95 -4.89 -0.20
CA ILE A 306 -4.06 -4.05 0.60
C ILE A 306 -4.91 -3.37 1.68
N HIS A 307 -4.40 -3.25 2.93
CA HIS A 307 -5.16 -2.71 4.05
C HIS A 307 -6.50 -3.46 4.30
N ALA A 308 -6.50 -4.78 4.17
CA ALA A 308 -7.71 -5.58 4.32
C ALA A 308 -8.40 -5.43 5.70
N LEU A 309 -7.63 -5.02 6.73
CA LEU A 309 -8.09 -4.86 8.10
C LEU A 309 -8.39 -3.41 8.49
N TRP A 310 -7.98 -2.42 7.68
CA TRP A 310 -8.18 -1.00 7.92
C TRP A 310 -9.13 -0.39 6.90
N ALA A 311 -10.00 0.54 7.34
CA ALA A 311 -10.99 1.20 6.49
C ALA A 311 -11.74 0.19 5.60
N ARG A 312 -12.37 -0.81 6.22
CA ARG A 312 -12.94 -2.01 5.58
C ARG A 312 -14.14 -1.72 4.69
N GLU A 313 -14.74 -0.55 4.83
CA GLU A 313 -15.80 -0.02 3.96
C GLU A 313 -15.34 0.25 2.53
N LEU A 314 -14.03 0.22 2.29
CA LEU A 314 -13.42 0.32 0.96
C LEU A 314 -12.38 -0.79 0.77
N VAL A 315 -12.49 -1.51 -0.33
CA VAL A 315 -11.51 -2.50 -0.79
C VAL A 315 -10.57 -1.82 -1.76
N VAL A 316 -9.26 -1.91 -1.54
CA VAL A 316 -8.24 -1.58 -2.53
C VAL A 316 -7.29 -2.77 -2.68
N GLY A 317 -6.83 -3.04 -3.88
CA GLY A 317 -5.91 -4.14 -4.12
C GLY A 317 -5.61 -4.35 -5.59
N PHE A 318 -4.57 -5.12 -5.85
CA PHE A 318 -4.25 -5.56 -7.20
C PHE A 318 -5.01 -6.83 -7.56
N ALA A 319 -5.34 -6.95 -8.84
CA ALA A 319 -5.90 -8.18 -9.41
C ALA A 319 -5.39 -8.35 -10.84
N ARG A 320 -5.78 -9.45 -11.48
CA ARG A 320 -5.57 -9.65 -12.92
C ARG A 320 -6.90 -9.80 -13.63
N LEU A 321 -6.96 -9.25 -14.81
CA LEU A 321 -8.08 -9.36 -15.72
C LEU A 321 -7.53 -9.81 -17.07
N ASP A 322 -7.81 -11.04 -17.46
CA ASP A 322 -7.22 -11.66 -18.66
C ASP A 322 -5.67 -11.60 -18.66
N GLY A 323 -5.08 -11.96 -17.51
CA GLY A 323 -3.64 -11.90 -17.26
C GLY A 323 -3.05 -10.50 -17.03
N GLN A 324 -3.77 -9.42 -17.38
CA GLN A 324 -3.30 -8.04 -17.23
C GLN A 324 -3.56 -7.53 -15.82
N VAL A 325 -2.59 -6.82 -15.24
CA VAL A 325 -2.74 -6.23 -13.89
C VAL A 325 -3.71 -5.06 -13.93
N ILE A 326 -4.60 -5.02 -12.94
CA ILE A 326 -5.47 -3.88 -12.63
C ILE A 326 -5.43 -3.57 -11.14
N GLY A 327 -5.62 -2.29 -10.79
CA GLY A 327 -5.90 -1.84 -9.45
C GLY A 327 -7.40 -1.72 -9.23
N VAL A 328 -7.91 -2.35 -8.19
CA VAL A 328 -9.33 -2.33 -7.83
C VAL A 328 -9.55 -1.36 -6.69
N VAL A 329 -10.52 -0.45 -6.84
CA VAL A 329 -11.04 0.44 -5.79
C VAL A 329 -12.55 0.22 -5.71
N ALA A 330 -13.03 -0.39 -4.63
CA ALA A 330 -14.42 -0.84 -4.56
C ALA A 330 -15.05 -0.56 -3.21
N ASN A 331 -16.23 0.07 -3.18
CA ASN A 331 -16.98 0.23 -1.94
C ASN A 331 -17.44 -1.14 -1.43
N ASN A 332 -17.31 -1.37 -0.13
CA ASN A 332 -17.75 -2.62 0.48
C ASN A 332 -18.90 -2.39 1.46
N PRO A 333 -20.15 -2.53 1.01
CA PRO A 333 -21.31 -2.26 1.85
C PRO A 333 -21.48 -3.20 3.03
N MET A 334 -20.72 -4.31 3.11
CA MET A 334 -20.65 -5.16 4.29
C MET A 334 -20.17 -4.39 5.53
N PHE A 335 -19.39 -3.32 5.34
CA PHE A 335 -18.88 -2.48 6.42
C PHE A 335 -19.37 -1.06 6.25
N LYS A 336 -20.05 -0.52 7.29
CA LYS A 336 -20.57 0.85 7.32
C LYS A 336 -21.33 1.26 6.05
N GLY A 337 -21.98 0.30 5.37
CA GLY A 337 -22.74 0.53 4.14
C GLY A 337 -21.93 1.02 2.92
N GLY A 338 -20.61 0.92 2.92
CA GLY A 338 -19.74 1.43 1.85
C GLY A 338 -19.57 2.96 1.85
N VAL A 339 -19.98 3.64 2.94
CA VAL A 339 -19.80 5.10 3.12
C VAL A 339 -18.32 5.45 3.20
N LEU A 340 -17.90 6.56 2.61
CA LEU A 340 -16.53 7.04 2.68
C LEU A 340 -16.28 7.85 3.96
N PHE A 341 -15.22 7.48 4.68
CA PHE A 341 -14.71 8.15 5.87
C PHE A 341 -13.33 8.74 5.60
N VAL A 342 -12.75 9.39 6.61
CA VAL A 342 -11.38 9.94 6.55
C VAL A 342 -10.37 8.86 6.14
N ASP A 343 -10.38 7.74 6.84
CA ASP A 343 -9.44 6.65 6.60
C ASP A 343 -9.63 5.98 5.23
N SER A 344 -10.87 5.79 4.78
CA SER A 344 -11.14 5.23 3.46
C SER A 344 -10.73 6.18 2.33
N ALA A 345 -10.88 7.49 2.53
CA ALA A 345 -10.39 8.49 1.58
C ALA A 345 -8.85 8.46 1.48
N ASP A 346 -8.13 8.39 2.59
CA ASP A 346 -6.67 8.30 2.60
C ASP A 346 -6.16 6.96 2.01
N LYS A 347 -6.81 5.86 2.35
CA LYS A 347 -6.54 4.53 1.76
C LYS A 347 -6.65 4.54 0.24
N ALA A 348 -7.75 5.08 -0.29
CA ALA A 348 -7.96 5.19 -1.73
C ALA A 348 -6.95 6.12 -2.39
N THR A 349 -6.72 7.30 -1.81
CA THR A 349 -5.78 8.29 -2.34
C THR A 349 -4.42 7.69 -2.61
N ARG A 350 -3.84 7.04 -1.59
CA ARG A 350 -2.52 6.42 -1.69
C ARG A 350 -2.48 5.31 -2.74
N PHE A 351 -3.51 4.46 -2.79
CA PHE A 351 -3.58 3.36 -3.74
C PHE A 351 -3.74 3.84 -5.18
N ILE A 352 -4.58 4.85 -5.42
CA ILE A 352 -4.77 5.45 -6.76
C ILE A 352 -3.45 6.07 -7.26
N GLN A 353 -2.77 6.84 -6.41
CA GLN A 353 -1.47 7.44 -6.75
C GLN A 353 -0.41 6.38 -7.05
N LEU A 354 -0.40 5.28 -6.29
CA LEU A 354 0.49 4.14 -6.52
C LEU A 354 0.23 3.49 -7.89
N CYS A 355 -1.03 3.22 -8.21
CA CYS A 355 -1.41 2.65 -9.50
C CYS A 355 -1.01 3.56 -10.66
N ASP A 356 -1.25 4.86 -10.55
CA ASP A 356 -0.87 5.83 -11.57
C ASP A 356 0.65 5.93 -11.74
N ALA A 357 1.42 5.94 -10.64
CA ALA A 357 2.87 5.99 -10.68
C ALA A 357 3.49 4.78 -11.39
N PHE A 358 2.89 3.61 -11.29
CA PHE A 358 3.43 2.36 -11.83
C PHE A 358 2.62 1.77 -12.98
N ASN A 359 1.86 2.60 -13.70
CA ASN A 359 1.18 2.21 -14.94
C ASN A 359 0.11 1.13 -14.78
N VAL A 360 -0.51 1.01 -13.60
CA VAL A 360 -1.57 0.04 -13.32
C VAL A 360 -2.94 0.65 -13.63
N PRO A 361 -3.70 0.14 -14.60
CA PRO A 361 -5.06 0.59 -14.88
C PRO A 361 -5.98 0.43 -13.66
N LEU A 362 -6.95 1.33 -13.48
CA LEU A 362 -7.83 1.38 -12.33
C LEU A 362 -9.25 0.95 -12.66
N LEU A 363 -9.81 0.06 -11.84
CA LEU A 363 -11.22 -0.33 -11.85
C LEU A 363 -11.89 0.18 -10.58
N PHE A 364 -12.88 1.06 -10.76
CA PHE A 364 -13.73 1.54 -9.68
C PHE A 364 -15.07 0.79 -9.71
N LEU A 365 -15.44 0.17 -8.58
CA LEU A 365 -16.74 -0.47 -8.39
C LEU A 365 -17.53 0.33 -7.36
N ALA A 366 -18.45 1.16 -7.83
CA ALA A 366 -19.18 2.08 -6.98
C ALA A 366 -20.46 1.45 -6.42
N ASP A 367 -20.54 1.39 -5.09
CA ASP A 367 -21.76 1.21 -4.32
C ASP A 367 -21.67 2.13 -3.09
N VAL A 368 -21.74 3.44 -3.35
CA VAL A 368 -21.38 4.50 -2.42
C VAL A 368 -22.58 5.42 -2.13
N PRO A 369 -23.04 5.50 -0.86
CA PRO A 369 -24.07 6.46 -0.48
C PRO A 369 -23.55 7.89 -0.30
N GLY A 370 -22.23 8.10 -0.37
CA GLY A 370 -21.57 9.39 -0.21
C GLY A 370 -20.44 9.35 0.81
N PHE A 371 -19.92 10.52 1.15
CA PHE A 371 -19.07 10.71 2.32
C PHE A 371 -19.91 10.76 3.59
N MET A 372 -19.34 10.31 4.71
CA MET A 372 -19.99 10.41 6.01
C MET A 372 -20.17 11.87 6.40
N VAL A 373 -21.31 12.16 7.02
CA VAL A 373 -21.69 13.49 7.51
C VAL A 373 -21.80 13.49 9.03
N GLY A 374 -21.64 14.64 9.64
CA GLY A 374 -21.83 14.83 11.08
C GLY A 374 -20.61 15.40 11.79
N THR A 375 -20.85 15.95 12.97
CA THR A 375 -19.85 16.72 13.74
C THR A 375 -18.53 15.98 13.98
N ALA A 376 -18.58 14.66 14.20
CA ALA A 376 -17.40 13.86 14.50
C ALA A 376 -16.44 13.80 13.30
N VAL A 377 -16.94 13.51 12.09
CA VAL A 377 -16.13 13.42 10.88
C VAL A 377 -15.73 14.79 10.33
N GLU A 378 -16.56 15.82 10.52
CA GLU A 378 -16.19 17.21 10.20
C GLU A 378 -14.98 17.65 11.04
N LYS A 379 -14.98 17.35 12.34
CA LYS A 379 -13.83 17.64 13.22
C LYS A 379 -12.56 16.87 12.84
N GLN A 380 -12.70 15.69 12.23
CA GLN A 380 -11.59 14.90 11.68
C GLN A 380 -11.10 15.45 10.33
N GLY A 381 -11.82 16.39 9.72
CA GLY A 381 -11.46 17.00 8.44
C GLY A 381 -11.90 16.17 7.22
N ILE A 382 -13.10 15.58 7.25
CA ILE A 382 -13.64 14.75 6.15
C ILE A 382 -13.59 15.48 4.80
N ILE A 383 -13.84 16.80 4.76
CA ILE A 383 -13.78 17.60 3.53
C ILE A 383 -12.35 17.61 2.97
N ARG A 384 -11.34 17.80 3.82
CA ARG A 384 -9.93 17.79 3.43
C ARG A 384 -9.49 16.43 2.91
N HIS A 385 -9.84 15.34 3.61
CA HIS A 385 -9.49 13.98 3.22
C HIS A 385 -10.26 13.54 1.98
N GLY A 386 -11.54 13.91 1.86
CA GLY A 386 -12.32 13.71 0.64
C GLY A 386 -11.72 14.44 -0.57
N ALA A 387 -11.27 15.68 -0.37
CA ALA A 387 -10.59 16.44 -1.42
C ALA A 387 -9.28 15.77 -1.88
N LYS A 388 -8.52 15.12 -0.98
CA LYS A 388 -7.34 14.32 -1.36
C LYS A 388 -7.71 13.17 -2.30
N MET A 389 -8.76 12.41 -1.96
CA MET A 389 -9.21 11.29 -2.79
C MET A 389 -9.68 11.77 -4.17
N ILE A 390 -10.50 12.81 -4.20
CA ILE A 390 -11.00 13.41 -5.45
C ILE A 390 -9.84 13.95 -6.31
N SER A 391 -8.83 14.58 -5.68
CA SER A 391 -7.62 15.03 -6.37
C SER A 391 -6.84 13.87 -6.99
N ALA A 392 -6.64 12.78 -6.26
CA ALA A 392 -5.96 11.59 -6.78
C ALA A 392 -6.70 10.96 -7.96
N VAL A 393 -8.03 10.89 -7.90
CA VAL A 393 -8.86 10.42 -9.03
C VAL A 393 -8.72 11.30 -10.25
N ALA A 394 -8.74 12.64 -10.05
CA ALA A 394 -8.59 13.61 -11.14
C ALA A 394 -7.20 13.56 -11.78
N GLU A 395 -6.15 13.41 -10.97
CA GLU A 395 -4.76 13.38 -11.44
C GLU A 395 -4.36 12.06 -12.09
N ALA A 396 -5.07 10.96 -11.80
CA ALA A 396 -4.76 9.64 -12.35
C ALA A 396 -4.88 9.62 -13.88
N THR A 397 -3.76 9.35 -14.54
CA THR A 397 -3.62 9.32 -16.01
C THR A 397 -3.74 7.93 -16.61
N VAL A 398 -3.58 6.88 -15.81
CA VAL A 398 -3.79 5.49 -16.25
C VAL A 398 -5.22 5.27 -16.74
N PRO A 399 -5.46 4.29 -17.64
CA PRO A 399 -6.82 3.89 -17.96
C PRO A 399 -7.64 3.62 -16.70
N LYS A 400 -8.80 4.26 -16.59
CA LYS A 400 -9.69 4.11 -15.43
C LYS A 400 -11.13 3.90 -15.90
N ILE A 401 -11.79 2.88 -15.35
CA ILE A 401 -13.18 2.55 -15.63
C ILE A 401 -13.98 2.62 -14.34
N CYS A 402 -15.10 3.33 -14.36
CA CYS A 402 -16.08 3.34 -13.29
C CYS A 402 -17.24 2.40 -13.65
N VAL A 403 -17.58 1.49 -12.73
CA VAL A 403 -18.77 0.65 -12.82
C VAL A 403 -19.67 0.99 -11.64
N VAL A 404 -20.83 1.55 -11.90
CA VAL A 404 -21.85 1.77 -10.87
C VAL A 404 -22.60 0.45 -10.65
N VAL A 405 -22.29 -0.21 -9.54
CA VAL A 405 -22.84 -1.54 -9.22
C VAL A 405 -24.29 -1.42 -8.74
N ARG A 406 -24.56 -0.48 -7.83
CA ARG A 406 -25.90 -0.29 -7.27
C ARG A 406 -26.23 1.18 -7.03
N LYS A 407 -25.40 1.94 -6.32
CA LYS A 407 -25.61 3.37 -6.06
C LYS A 407 -24.31 4.16 -6.11
N ALA A 408 -24.42 5.41 -6.56
CA ALA A 408 -23.35 6.38 -6.50
C ALA A 408 -23.94 7.77 -6.24
N TYR A 409 -23.90 8.22 -4.96
CA TYR A 409 -24.56 9.42 -4.54
C TYR A 409 -23.61 10.54 -4.17
N GLY A 410 -23.97 11.77 -4.56
CA GLY A 410 -23.28 13.00 -4.24
C GLY A 410 -21.79 12.98 -4.65
N ALA A 411 -20.93 13.53 -3.81
CA ALA A 411 -19.48 13.53 -4.04
C ALA A 411 -18.85 12.12 -3.97
N GLY A 412 -19.58 11.11 -3.50
CA GLY A 412 -19.18 9.72 -3.61
C GLY A 412 -18.99 9.27 -5.06
N LEU A 413 -19.85 9.73 -5.99
CA LEU A 413 -19.69 9.50 -7.43
C LEU A 413 -18.35 10.07 -7.93
N TYR A 414 -17.98 11.27 -7.49
CA TYR A 414 -16.73 11.93 -7.88
C TYR A 414 -15.51 11.17 -7.36
N ALA A 415 -15.54 10.75 -6.10
CA ALA A 415 -14.49 9.98 -5.46
C ALA A 415 -14.30 8.58 -6.08
N MET A 416 -15.35 8.04 -6.73
CA MET A 416 -15.31 6.75 -7.43
C MET A 416 -15.16 6.90 -8.94
N ALA A 417 -14.49 7.96 -9.41
CA ALA A 417 -14.21 8.24 -10.81
C ALA A 417 -15.47 8.30 -11.69
N GLY A 418 -16.52 8.97 -11.23
CA GLY A 418 -17.72 9.19 -12.04
C GLY A 418 -17.46 10.01 -13.30
N PRO A 419 -18.45 10.19 -14.19
CA PRO A 419 -18.29 10.72 -15.56
C PRO A 419 -17.52 12.06 -15.62
N GLY A 420 -17.75 12.95 -14.66
CA GLY A 420 -17.07 14.25 -14.60
C GLY A 420 -15.56 14.20 -14.30
N PHE A 421 -15.01 13.01 -14.02
CA PHE A 421 -13.58 12.76 -13.76
C PHE A 421 -12.88 12.02 -14.89
N GLU A 422 -13.47 12.08 -16.08
CA GLU A 422 -12.90 11.59 -17.34
C GLU A 422 -12.40 10.13 -17.26
N PRO A 423 -13.24 9.18 -16.76
CA PRO A 423 -12.90 7.77 -16.92
C PRO A 423 -12.94 7.39 -18.39
N ASP A 424 -12.22 6.34 -18.78
CA ASP A 424 -12.26 5.80 -20.13
C ASP A 424 -13.59 5.11 -20.45
N ALA A 425 -14.36 4.76 -19.43
CA ALA A 425 -15.77 4.42 -19.49
C ALA A 425 -16.44 4.55 -18.15
N THR A 426 -17.72 4.93 -18.16
CA THR A 426 -18.66 4.81 -17.05
C THR A 426 -19.71 3.76 -17.42
N LEU A 427 -19.69 2.63 -16.72
CA LEU A 427 -20.63 1.53 -16.92
C LEU A 427 -21.63 1.46 -15.77
N ALA A 428 -22.81 0.98 -16.04
CA ALA A 428 -23.83 0.75 -15.04
C ALA A 428 -24.32 -0.70 -15.06
N LEU A 429 -24.53 -1.30 -13.90
CA LEU A 429 -25.34 -2.52 -13.83
C LEU A 429 -26.83 -2.14 -13.89
N PRO A 430 -27.74 -3.07 -14.23
CA PRO A 430 -29.19 -2.79 -14.28
C PRO A 430 -29.79 -2.30 -12.95
N THR A 431 -29.10 -2.50 -11.84
CA THR A 431 -29.46 -2.05 -10.49
C THR A 431 -28.93 -0.66 -10.13
N ALA A 432 -28.21 -0.01 -11.07
CA ALA A 432 -27.50 1.23 -10.79
C ALA A 432 -28.43 2.43 -10.62
N LYS A 433 -28.12 3.29 -9.66
CA LYS A 433 -28.73 4.61 -9.45
C LYS A 433 -27.64 5.65 -9.26
N ILE A 434 -27.77 6.77 -9.93
CA ILE A 434 -26.87 7.93 -9.78
C ILE A 434 -27.70 9.15 -9.45
N ALA A 435 -27.37 9.82 -8.34
CA ALA A 435 -28.12 10.99 -7.86
C ALA A 435 -27.29 11.88 -6.95
N VAL A 436 -27.80 13.06 -6.65
CA VAL A 436 -27.23 13.93 -5.59
C VAL A 436 -27.35 13.26 -4.23
N MET A 437 -28.47 12.59 -3.97
CA MET A 437 -28.74 11.80 -2.75
C MET A 437 -29.79 10.73 -3.01
N GLY A 438 -29.90 9.72 -2.16
CA GLY A 438 -30.93 8.69 -2.30
C GLY A 438 -32.35 9.25 -2.10
N ALA A 439 -33.36 8.59 -2.68
CA ALA A 439 -34.75 9.05 -2.72
C ALA A 439 -35.32 9.40 -1.34
N GLU A 440 -35.06 8.60 -0.32
CA GLU A 440 -35.53 8.86 1.06
C GLU A 440 -34.98 10.18 1.63
N ALA A 441 -33.65 10.41 1.44
CA ALA A 441 -33.01 11.64 1.89
C ALA A 441 -33.48 12.86 1.08
N ALA A 442 -33.67 12.69 -0.23
CA ALA A 442 -34.16 13.76 -1.13
C ALA A 442 -35.57 14.20 -0.77
N VAL A 443 -36.49 13.25 -0.58
CA VAL A 443 -37.88 13.55 -0.20
C VAL A 443 -37.91 14.25 1.16
N ASN A 444 -37.16 13.76 2.14
CA ASN A 444 -37.08 14.40 3.45
C ASN A 444 -36.48 15.81 3.42
N ALA A 445 -35.43 16.03 2.59
CA ALA A 445 -34.79 17.34 2.51
C ALA A 445 -35.63 18.38 1.76
N VAL A 446 -36.22 17.99 0.62
CA VAL A 446 -36.92 18.92 -0.28
C VAL A 446 -38.38 19.14 0.12
N TYR A 447 -39.07 18.09 0.57
CA TYR A 447 -40.51 18.12 0.80
C TYR A 447 -40.89 18.09 2.28
N TYR A 448 -39.94 18.29 3.21
CA TYR A 448 -40.17 18.25 4.65
C TYR A 448 -41.40 19.09 5.08
N ASN A 449 -41.43 20.37 4.71
CA ASN A 449 -42.52 21.28 5.09
C ASN A 449 -43.86 20.88 4.47
N LYS A 450 -43.87 20.39 3.22
CA LYS A 450 -45.04 19.91 2.54
C LYS A 450 -45.63 18.68 3.25
N LEU A 451 -44.80 17.71 3.57
CA LEU A 451 -45.19 16.48 4.26
C LEU A 451 -45.65 16.75 5.71
N ALA A 452 -44.97 17.66 6.41
CA ALA A 452 -45.33 18.06 7.77
C ALA A 452 -46.71 18.77 7.85
N ALA A 453 -47.14 19.42 6.76
CA ALA A 453 -48.44 20.08 6.67
C ALA A 453 -49.62 19.09 6.50
N ILE A 454 -49.38 17.83 6.11
CA ILE A 454 -50.39 16.79 5.96
C ILE A 454 -50.70 16.24 7.37
N ALA A 455 -51.90 16.50 7.86
CA ALA A 455 -52.30 16.13 9.22
C ALA A 455 -52.55 14.61 9.36
N ASP A 456 -53.16 13.98 8.34
CA ASP A 456 -53.45 12.55 8.34
C ASP A 456 -52.14 11.73 8.09
N PRO A 457 -51.76 10.83 9.01
CA PRO A 457 -50.59 9.99 8.85
C PRO A 457 -50.62 9.08 7.61
N ALA A 458 -51.80 8.56 7.25
CA ALA A 458 -51.96 7.68 6.10
C ALA A 458 -51.80 8.44 4.77
N GLU A 459 -52.40 9.64 4.68
CA GLU A 459 -52.23 10.52 3.52
C GLU A 459 -50.76 10.99 3.38
N ARG A 460 -50.12 11.30 4.51
CA ARG A 460 -48.68 11.66 4.53
C ARG A 460 -47.79 10.53 4.02
N GLU A 461 -48.02 9.30 4.45
CA GLU A 461 -47.29 8.12 3.99
C GLU A 461 -47.48 7.90 2.49
N GLN A 462 -48.72 7.98 2.00
CA GLN A 462 -49.06 7.85 0.59
C GLN A 462 -48.34 8.92 -0.28
N GLU A 463 -48.36 10.19 0.17
CA GLU A 463 -47.66 11.26 -0.56
C GLU A 463 -46.15 11.10 -0.49
N THR A 464 -45.61 10.64 0.63
CA THR A 464 -44.18 10.32 0.76
C THR A 464 -43.75 9.25 -0.24
N GLU A 465 -44.53 8.17 -0.36
CA GLU A 465 -44.21 7.09 -1.30
C GLU A 465 -44.36 7.53 -2.75
N ARG A 466 -45.38 8.35 -3.06
CA ARG A 466 -45.54 8.95 -4.40
C ARG A 466 -44.34 9.81 -4.80
N LEU A 467 -43.83 10.63 -3.88
CA LEU A 467 -42.67 11.48 -4.11
C LEU A 467 -41.37 10.65 -4.26
N ARG A 468 -41.21 9.58 -3.48
CA ARG A 468 -40.10 8.64 -3.61
C ARG A 468 -40.13 7.96 -4.97
N ALA A 469 -41.29 7.42 -5.38
CA ALA A 469 -41.44 6.77 -6.69
C ALA A 469 -41.14 7.71 -7.87
N ALA A 470 -41.60 8.96 -7.77
CA ALA A 470 -41.30 9.98 -8.77
C ALA A 470 -39.80 10.29 -8.84
N TYR A 471 -39.11 10.40 -7.69
CA TYR A 471 -37.67 10.63 -7.64
C TYR A 471 -36.88 9.41 -8.18
N ASP A 472 -37.29 8.19 -7.82
CA ASP A 472 -36.64 6.96 -8.32
C ASP A 472 -36.75 6.82 -9.83
N ALA A 473 -37.89 7.26 -10.44
CA ALA A 473 -38.06 7.29 -11.89
C ALA A 473 -37.10 8.30 -12.58
N ASP A 474 -36.76 9.40 -11.90
CA ASP A 474 -35.83 10.41 -12.42
C ASP A 474 -34.37 9.93 -12.44
N ILE A 475 -34.02 8.99 -11.57
CA ILE A 475 -32.67 8.45 -11.43
C ILE A 475 -32.54 7.02 -12.00
N ASP A 476 -33.51 6.58 -12.78
CA ASP A 476 -33.52 5.28 -13.46
C ASP A 476 -32.34 5.14 -14.43
N VAL A 477 -31.74 3.96 -14.46
CA VAL A 477 -30.53 3.69 -15.26
C VAL A 477 -30.76 3.87 -16.76
N LEU A 478 -31.96 3.59 -17.29
CA LEU A 478 -32.27 3.78 -18.73
C LEU A 478 -32.33 5.27 -19.06
N ARG A 479 -32.88 6.08 -18.16
CA ARG A 479 -32.86 7.53 -18.33
C ARG A 479 -31.44 8.09 -18.29
N LEU A 480 -30.64 7.65 -17.33
CA LEU A 480 -29.22 8.04 -17.23
C LEU A 480 -28.42 7.66 -18.49
N ALA A 481 -28.66 6.50 -19.06
CA ALA A 481 -28.04 6.08 -20.30
C ALA A 481 -28.55 6.91 -21.51
N GLY A 482 -29.85 7.21 -21.55
CA GLY A 482 -30.44 8.08 -22.59
C GLY A 482 -29.87 9.50 -22.60
N GLU A 483 -29.48 10.02 -21.42
CA GLU A 483 -28.81 11.32 -21.27
C GLU A 483 -27.27 11.24 -21.35
N LEU A 484 -26.71 10.10 -21.74
CA LEU A 484 -25.27 9.85 -21.87
C LEU A 484 -24.48 10.05 -20.55
N VAL A 485 -25.11 9.85 -19.41
CA VAL A 485 -24.44 9.85 -18.09
C VAL A 485 -23.60 8.60 -17.92
N VAL A 486 -24.03 7.48 -18.50
CA VAL A 486 -23.27 6.23 -18.56
C VAL A 486 -23.10 5.80 -20.03
N ASP A 487 -21.96 5.19 -20.34
CA ASP A 487 -21.63 4.76 -21.69
C ASP A 487 -22.35 3.47 -22.08
N ASP A 488 -22.69 2.63 -21.10
CA ASP A 488 -23.43 1.38 -21.35
C ASP A 488 -24.06 0.83 -20.05
N ILE A 489 -25.12 0.05 -20.23
CA ILE A 489 -25.75 -0.76 -19.17
C ILE A 489 -25.38 -2.21 -19.43
N VAL A 490 -24.53 -2.77 -18.57
CA VAL A 490 -23.95 -4.08 -18.74
C VAL A 490 -24.58 -5.09 -17.79
N GLN A 491 -25.03 -6.24 -18.30
CA GLN A 491 -25.46 -7.34 -17.45
C GLN A 491 -24.27 -7.88 -16.64
N PRO A 492 -24.47 -8.27 -15.37
CA PRO A 492 -23.39 -8.73 -14.51
C PRO A 492 -22.50 -9.81 -15.14
N GLU A 493 -23.10 -10.75 -15.87
CA GLU A 493 -22.43 -11.87 -16.52
C GLU A 493 -21.53 -11.42 -17.69
N GLY A 494 -21.85 -10.30 -18.32
CA GLY A 494 -21.09 -9.71 -19.43
C GLY A 494 -19.98 -8.75 -19.00
N LEU A 495 -19.96 -8.34 -17.72
CA LEU A 495 -19.09 -7.27 -17.24
C LEU A 495 -17.61 -7.56 -17.46
N ARG A 496 -17.14 -8.78 -17.15
CA ARG A 496 -15.74 -9.16 -17.37
C ARG A 496 -15.30 -8.96 -18.81
N ALA A 497 -16.07 -9.47 -19.77
CA ALA A 497 -15.76 -9.36 -21.18
C ALA A 497 -15.74 -7.91 -21.66
N GLU A 498 -16.66 -7.08 -21.16
CA GLU A 498 -16.72 -5.66 -21.46
C GLU A 498 -15.49 -4.91 -20.94
N LEU A 499 -15.10 -5.16 -19.70
CA LEU A 499 -13.90 -4.56 -19.10
C LEU A 499 -12.64 -4.92 -19.90
N ILE A 500 -12.46 -6.18 -20.30
CA ILE A 500 -11.31 -6.63 -21.11
C ILE A 500 -11.24 -5.83 -22.42
N ARG A 501 -12.36 -5.70 -23.14
CA ARG A 501 -12.40 -4.94 -24.41
C ARG A 501 -12.06 -3.47 -24.21
N ARG A 502 -12.61 -2.82 -23.19
CA ARG A 502 -12.39 -1.40 -22.93
C ARG A 502 -10.96 -1.10 -22.49
N TYR A 503 -10.38 -1.92 -21.61
CA TYR A 503 -8.96 -1.75 -21.26
C TYR A 503 -8.04 -2.02 -22.46
N ALA A 504 -8.37 -2.96 -23.34
CA ALA A 504 -7.61 -3.19 -24.56
C ALA A 504 -7.65 -1.96 -25.48
N ALA A 505 -8.80 -1.31 -25.61
CA ALA A 505 -8.96 -0.08 -26.41
C ALA A 505 -8.19 1.11 -25.80
N ALA A 506 -8.10 1.19 -24.46
CA ALA A 506 -7.46 2.29 -23.75
C ALA A 506 -5.92 2.14 -23.61
N ARG A 507 -5.29 1.06 -24.10
CA ARG A 507 -3.83 0.81 -23.95
C ARG A 507 -2.96 1.94 -24.50
N GLY A 508 -3.41 2.62 -25.55
CA GLY A 508 -2.68 3.71 -26.22
C GLY A 508 -3.03 5.11 -25.71
N LYS A 509 -3.74 5.21 -24.60
CA LYS A 509 -4.16 6.49 -24.02
C LYS A 509 -2.98 7.43 -23.77
N ASP A 510 -3.10 8.70 -24.18
CA ASP A 510 -2.18 9.75 -23.75
C ASP A 510 -2.32 9.96 -22.23
N ARG A 511 -1.20 9.87 -21.54
CA ARG A 511 -1.12 9.91 -20.10
C ARG A 511 -0.60 11.25 -19.57
N SER A 512 -0.92 12.34 -20.25
CA SER A 512 -0.65 13.68 -19.74
C SER A 512 -1.85 14.22 -18.96
N PHE A 513 -1.62 14.82 -17.80
CA PHE A 513 -2.66 15.53 -17.05
C PHE A 513 -2.52 17.04 -17.17
N SER A 514 -1.40 17.60 -16.70
CA SER A 514 -1.17 19.03 -16.77
C SER A 514 0.32 19.37 -16.74
N ARG A 515 0.71 20.49 -17.40
CA ARG A 515 2.09 20.97 -17.39
C ARG A 515 2.37 21.74 -16.09
N ARG A 516 2.94 21.08 -15.09
CA ARG A 516 3.35 21.66 -13.81
C ARG A 516 4.47 20.83 -13.19
N ARG A 517 5.19 21.39 -12.20
CA ARG A 517 6.22 20.61 -11.48
C ARG A 517 5.61 19.51 -10.61
N HIS A 518 4.58 19.82 -9.85
CA HIS A 518 3.75 18.91 -9.05
C HIS A 518 2.46 19.61 -8.65
N GLY A 519 1.46 18.87 -8.20
CA GLY A 519 0.25 19.40 -7.59
C GLY A 519 0.52 19.90 -6.16
N VAL A 520 -0.40 20.72 -5.65
CA VAL A 520 -0.50 21.04 -4.21
C VAL A 520 -1.62 20.14 -3.67
N THR A 521 -1.21 19.05 -3.00
CA THR A 521 -2.17 18.08 -2.46
C THR A 521 -3.01 18.71 -1.35
N PRO A 522 -4.34 18.56 -1.35
CA PRO A 522 -5.18 18.95 -0.24
C PRO A 522 -4.82 18.16 1.03
N VAL A 523 -4.42 18.83 2.13
CA VAL A 523 -4.00 18.18 3.39
C VAL A 523 -4.71 18.78 4.60
#